data_79f234589ed697cb264f5cf944dcf71d
#
_entry.id   79f234589ed697cb264f5cf944dcf71d
#
_cell.length_a   1.000
_cell.length_b   1.000
_cell.length_c   1.000
_cell.angle_alpha   90.00
_cell.angle_beta   90.00
_cell.angle_gamma   90.00
#
_symmetry.space_group_name_H-M   'P 1'
#
loop_
_entity.id
_entity.type
_entity.pdbx_description
1 polymer ?
#
loop_
_entity_poly.entity_id
_entity_poly.type
_entity_poly.pdbx_seq_one_letter_code
_entity_poly.pdbx_strand_id
1 'polypeptide(L)'
;MTIVLIGPMGSGKSKLGRRIARRLGKPFIDTDKVVVAGHGSIAGIFAEFGEEHFRALERVAVEDALAHDAVVALGGGAILNAETQDDLASRRVALIMVSAEAVVSRIKGSKRPLLTDGVSTWAEILESRRAIYERLATRTWDTSSRPLDAIANEIADWAQNGN
;
A
#
# COMPACT_ATOMS: atom_id res chain seq x y z
N MET A 1 6.41 -7.25 15.79
CA MET A 1 7.05 -7.19 14.46
C MET A 1 6.05 -6.62 13.46
N THR A 2 6.43 -5.55 12.80
CA THR A 2 5.60 -4.86 11.81
C THR A 2 5.66 -5.57 10.46
N ILE A 3 4.50 -5.78 9.83
CA ILE A 3 4.37 -6.30 8.47
C ILE A 3 3.90 -5.15 7.58
N VAL A 4 4.62 -4.87 6.51
CA VAL A 4 4.33 -3.74 5.63
C VAL A 4 3.83 -4.23 4.28
N LEU A 5 2.71 -3.69 3.81
CA LEU A 5 2.15 -3.96 2.49
C LEU A 5 2.41 -2.76 1.59
N ILE A 6 3.07 -3.00 0.46
CA ILE A 6 3.32 -2.01 -0.58
C ILE A 6 2.74 -2.50 -1.92
N GLY A 7 2.60 -1.63 -2.87
CA GLY A 7 2.12 -1.98 -4.20
C GLY A 7 1.20 -0.92 -4.80
N PRO A 8 0.79 -1.09 -6.06
CA PRO A 8 0.00 -0.11 -6.78
C PRO A 8 -1.41 0.03 -6.23
N MET A 9 -2.06 1.13 -6.59
CA MET A 9 -3.50 1.32 -6.35
C MET A 9 -4.30 0.17 -6.96
N GLY A 10 -5.36 -0.24 -6.28
CA GLY A 10 -6.23 -1.31 -6.78
C GLY A 10 -5.71 -2.72 -6.58
N SER A 11 -4.54 -2.89 -5.98
CA SER A 11 -3.99 -4.23 -5.68
C SER A 11 -4.68 -4.93 -4.50
N GLY A 12 -5.44 -4.19 -3.68
CA GLY A 12 -6.19 -4.75 -2.56
C GLY A 12 -5.47 -4.71 -1.22
N LYS A 13 -4.44 -3.88 -1.07
CA LYS A 13 -3.64 -3.78 0.16
C LYS A 13 -4.49 -3.58 1.42
N SER A 14 -5.46 -2.67 1.39
CA SER A 14 -6.26 -2.37 2.58
C SER A 14 -7.17 -3.53 3.00
N LYS A 15 -7.84 -4.16 2.03
CA LYS A 15 -8.69 -5.33 2.31
C LYS A 15 -7.86 -6.51 2.79
N LEU A 16 -6.73 -6.74 2.14
CA LEU A 16 -5.81 -7.82 2.47
C LEU A 16 -5.17 -7.58 3.85
N GLY A 17 -4.73 -6.36 4.11
CA GLY A 17 -4.11 -5.97 5.37
C GLY A 17 -5.00 -6.19 6.58
N ARG A 18 -6.30 -5.86 6.47
CA ARG A 18 -7.26 -6.13 7.55
C ARG A 18 -7.41 -7.62 7.83
N ARG A 19 -7.40 -8.46 6.79
CA ARG A 19 -7.51 -9.91 6.93
C ARG A 19 -6.27 -10.50 7.58
N ILE A 20 -5.09 -10.05 7.15
CA ILE A 20 -3.81 -10.46 7.74
C ILE A 20 -3.75 -10.05 9.21
N ALA A 21 -4.07 -8.80 9.52
CA ALA A 21 -4.05 -8.27 10.88
C ALA A 21 -4.95 -9.08 11.82
N ARG A 22 -6.16 -9.43 11.37
CA ARG A 22 -7.09 -10.25 12.12
C ARG A 22 -6.51 -11.63 12.43
N ARG A 23 -5.86 -12.27 11.44
CA ARG A 23 -5.23 -13.59 11.63
C ARG A 23 -4.05 -13.54 12.59
N LEU A 24 -3.30 -12.45 12.56
CA LEU A 24 -2.12 -12.28 13.42
C LEU A 24 -2.46 -11.71 14.81
N GLY A 25 -3.71 -11.32 15.05
CA GLY A 25 -4.11 -10.65 16.28
C GLY A 25 -3.45 -9.28 16.46
N LYS A 26 -3.19 -8.57 15.35
CA LYS A 26 -2.50 -7.28 15.34
C LYS A 26 -3.44 -6.15 14.89
N PRO A 27 -3.19 -4.89 15.28
CA PRO A 27 -3.87 -3.77 14.68
C PRO A 27 -3.51 -3.62 13.20
N PHE A 28 -4.44 -3.02 12.45
CA PHE A 28 -4.24 -2.65 11.06
C PHE A 28 -4.18 -1.13 10.92
N ILE A 29 -3.19 -0.62 10.21
CA ILE A 29 -3.01 0.80 9.95
C ILE A 29 -2.89 1.01 8.44
N ASP A 30 -3.78 1.85 7.87
CA ASP A 30 -3.74 2.32 6.49
C ASP A 30 -3.27 3.77 6.51
N THR A 31 -2.09 4.05 5.98
CA THR A 31 -1.49 5.40 6.09
C THR A 31 -2.26 6.45 5.32
N ASP A 32 -2.90 6.11 4.19
CA ASP A 32 -3.78 7.04 3.48
C ASP A 32 -4.98 7.45 4.33
N LYS A 33 -5.58 6.49 5.05
CA LYS A 33 -6.70 6.77 5.96
C LYS A 33 -6.29 7.61 7.16
N VAL A 34 -5.07 7.42 7.66
CA VAL A 34 -4.52 8.26 8.73
C VAL A 34 -4.42 9.72 8.28
N VAL A 35 -3.90 9.95 7.08
CA VAL A 35 -3.82 11.30 6.50
C VAL A 35 -5.22 11.90 6.32
N VAL A 36 -6.15 11.14 5.76
CA VAL A 36 -7.55 11.60 5.54
C VAL A 36 -8.24 11.95 6.85
N ALA A 37 -8.07 11.15 7.89
CA ALA A 37 -8.69 11.41 9.20
C ALA A 37 -8.19 12.70 9.84
N GLY A 38 -6.92 13.07 9.63
CA GLY A 38 -6.33 14.27 10.21
C GLY A 38 -6.45 15.52 9.34
N HIS A 39 -6.54 15.38 8.02
CA HIS A 39 -6.35 16.49 7.08
C HIS A 39 -7.40 16.60 5.97
N GLY A 40 -8.37 15.69 5.92
CA GLY A 40 -9.38 15.65 4.86
C GLY A 40 -8.96 14.82 3.64
N SER A 41 -9.76 14.87 2.58
CA SER A 41 -9.54 14.03 1.38
C SER A 41 -8.18 14.30 0.73
N ILE A 42 -7.57 13.24 0.19
CA ILE A 42 -6.30 13.34 -0.53
C ILE A 42 -6.44 14.27 -1.74
N ALA A 43 -7.54 14.14 -2.49
CA ALA A 43 -7.82 15.03 -3.62
C ALA A 43 -7.89 16.51 -3.19
N GLY A 44 -8.51 16.78 -2.04
CA GLY A 44 -8.59 18.15 -1.47
C GLY A 44 -7.22 18.68 -1.05
N ILE A 45 -6.38 17.84 -0.46
CA ILE A 45 -5.01 18.21 -0.07
C ILE A 45 -4.18 18.56 -1.33
N PHE A 46 -4.24 17.73 -2.37
CA PHE A 46 -3.57 18.01 -3.64
C PHE A 46 -4.04 19.32 -4.27
N ALA A 47 -5.36 19.54 -4.31
CA ALA A 47 -5.93 20.74 -4.92
C ALA A 47 -5.56 22.03 -4.17
N GLU A 48 -5.54 22.00 -2.85
CA GLU A 48 -5.31 23.18 -2.01
C GLU A 48 -3.83 23.44 -1.73
N PHE A 49 -3.05 22.38 -1.48
CA PHE A 49 -1.67 22.51 -0.99
C PHE A 49 -0.62 21.86 -1.91
N GLY A 50 -1.03 21.05 -2.89
CA GLY A 50 -0.14 20.38 -3.83
C GLY A 50 0.42 19.05 -3.33
N GLU A 51 1.11 18.35 -4.24
CA GLU A 51 1.65 17.01 -3.99
C GLU A 51 2.73 16.98 -2.90
N GLU A 52 3.64 17.97 -2.92
CA GLU A 52 4.74 18.03 -1.95
C GLU A 52 4.22 18.08 -0.50
N HIS A 53 3.17 18.87 -0.28
CA HIS A 53 2.52 18.96 1.03
C HIS A 53 1.90 17.63 1.44
N PHE A 54 1.18 16.98 0.52
CA PHE A 54 0.64 15.64 0.77
C PHE A 54 1.73 14.64 1.13
N ARG A 55 2.84 14.64 0.39
CA ARG A 55 3.97 13.73 0.66
C ARG A 55 4.59 13.95 2.05
N ALA A 56 4.64 15.18 2.51
CA ALA A 56 5.10 15.49 3.87
C ALA A 56 4.17 14.90 4.94
N LEU A 57 2.85 15.06 4.76
CA LEU A 57 1.84 14.45 5.66
C LEU A 57 1.90 12.93 5.63
N GLU A 58 2.05 12.35 4.44
CA GLU A 58 2.19 10.91 4.25
C GLU A 58 3.43 10.37 4.97
N ARG A 59 4.57 11.07 4.87
CA ARG A 59 5.79 10.66 5.55
C ARG A 59 5.61 10.57 7.06
N VAL A 60 4.98 11.57 7.66
CA VAL A 60 4.68 11.57 9.11
C VAL A 60 3.80 10.37 9.48
N ALA A 61 2.76 10.12 8.68
CA ALA A 61 1.85 8.99 8.93
C ALA A 61 2.56 7.63 8.80
N VAL A 62 3.46 7.49 7.84
CA VAL A 62 4.27 6.27 7.66
C VAL A 62 5.21 6.05 8.84
N GLU A 63 5.96 7.06 9.23
CA GLU A 63 6.90 6.99 10.35
C GLU A 63 6.20 6.55 11.64
N ASP A 64 5.06 7.19 11.94
CA ASP A 64 4.27 6.85 13.11
C ASP A 64 3.73 5.40 13.04
N ALA A 65 3.17 5.02 11.89
CA ALA A 65 2.63 3.66 11.70
C ALA A 65 3.70 2.58 11.88
N LEU A 66 4.91 2.82 11.37
CA LEU A 66 6.03 1.86 11.45
C LEU A 66 6.59 1.69 12.87
N ALA A 67 6.27 2.59 13.79
CA ALA A 67 6.65 2.46 15.20
C ALA A 67 5.81 1.43 15.96
N HIS A 68 4.71 0.95 15.39
CA HIS A 68 3.78 0.03 16.04
C HIS A 68 4.00 -1.42 15.61
N ASP A 69 3.68 -2.36 16.48
CA ASP A 69 3.60 -3.79 16.14
C ASP A 69 2.26 -4.05 15.44
N ALA A 70 2.21 -3.79 14.14
CA ALA A 70 0.99 -3.73 13.35
C ALA A 70 1.17 -4.31 11.94
N VAL A 71 0.06 -4.50 11.24
CA VAL A 71 0.04 -4.66 9.78
C VAL A 71 -0.23 -3.29 9.19
N VAL A 72 0.69 -2.80 8.39
CA VAL A 72 0.66 -1.43 7.84
C VAL A 72 0.53 -1.48 6.32
N ALA A 73 -0.51 -0.88 5.77
CA ALA A 73 -0.65 -0.70 4.32
C ALA A 73 -0.24 0.73 3.95
N LEU A 74 0.77 0.86 3.12
CA LEU A 74 1.25 2.16 2.63
C LEU A 74 0.47 2.60 1.39
N GLY A 75 0.25 3.90 1.25
CA GLY A 75 -0.20 4.49 0.00
C GLY A 75 0.77 4.16 -1.14
N GLY A 76 0.26 4.04 -2.37
CA GLY A 76 1.05 3.56 -3.51
C GLY A 76 2.31 4.36 -3.80
N GLY A 77 2.33 5.65 -3.51
CA GLY A 77 3.47 6.53 -3.73
C GLY A 77 4.34 6.80 -2.49
N ALA A 78 4.01 6.22 -1.35
CA ALA A 78 4.78 6.43 -0.12
C ALA A 78 6.25 5.97 -0.26
N ILE A 79 6.48 4.95 -1.08
CA ILE A 79 7.82 4.39 -1.33
C ILE A 79 8.74 5.32 -2.14
N LEU A 80 8.23 6.43 -2.67
CA LEU A 80 9.05 7.41 -3.38
C LEU A 80 9.94 8.22 -2.43
N ASN A 81 9.62 8.27 -1.17
CA ASN A 81 10.37 8.96 -0.13
C ASN A 81 11.59 8.13 0.28
N ALA A 82 12.78 8.73 0.25
CA ALA A 82 14.04 8.05 0.56
C ALA A 82 14.11 7.54 2.01
N GLU A 83 13.64 8.32 2.97
CA GLU A 83 13.61 7.91 4.39
C GLU A 83 12.68 6.72 4.61
N THR A 84 11.53 6.71 3.91
CA THR A 84 10.62 5.56 3.95
C THR A 84 11.29 4.31 3.37
N GLN A 85 12.04 4.45 2.28
CA GLN A 85 12.80 3.32 1.72
C GLN A 85 13.81 2.76 2.73
N ASP A 86 14.52 3.64 3.42
CA ASP A 86 15.48 3.25 4.45
C ASP A 86 14.79 2.53 5.63
N ASP A 87 13.65 3.05 6.07
CA ASP A 87 12.85 2.43 7.13
C ASP A 87 12.36 1.02 6.76
N LEU A 88 12.10 0.77 5.48
CA LEU A 88 11.62 -0.52 4.99
C LEU A 88 12.73 -1.55 4.79
N ALA A 89 13.98 -1.13 4.64
CA ALA A 89 15.09 -2.01 4.29
C ALA A 89 15.31 -3.17 5.28
N SER A 90 14.99 -2.98 6.55
CA SER A 90 15.13 -3.99 7.60
C SER A 90 13.82 -4.65 8.02
N ARG A 91 12.72 -4.41 7.28
CA ARG A 91 11.39 -4.88 7.65
C ARG A 91 10.89 -5.99 6.73
N ARG A 92 9.86 -6.70 7.16
CA ARG A 92 9.14 -7.65 6.31
C ARG A 92 8.16 -6.88 5.43
N VAL A 93 8.46 -6.81 4.14
CA VAL A 93 7.71 -6.06 3.15
C VAL A 93 7.06 -7.01 2.16
N ALA A 94 5.73 -7.04 2.15
CA ALA A 94 4.93 -7.78 1.19
C ALA A 94 4.54 -6.86 0.03
N LEU A 95 5.02 -7.15 -1.16
CA LEU A 95 4.60 -6.45 -2.37
C LEU A 95 3.32 -7.12 -2.90
N ILE A 96 2.27 -6.32 -3.01
CA ILE A 96 0.97 -6.78 -3.51
C ILE A 96 0.78 -6.22 -4.92
N MET A 97 0.80 -7.12 -5.89
CA MET A 97 0.65 -6.79 -7.32
C MET A 97 -0.73 -7.17 -7.84
N VAL A 98 -1.08 -6.60 -8.97
CA VAL A 98 -2.33 -6.85 -9.67
C VAL A 98 -2.12 -6.60 -11.17
N SER A 99 -2.79 -7.37 -12.03
CA SER A 99 -2.73 -7.15 -13.48
C SER A 99 -3.56 -5.94 -13.90
N ALA A 100 -3.24 -5.38 -15.07
CA ALA A 100 -4.01 -4.29 -15.67
C ALA A 100 -5.48 -4.70 -15.91
N GLU A 101 -5.73 -5.93 -16.37
CA GLU A 101 -7.08 -6.45 -16.61
C GLU A 101 -7.91 -6.48 -15.32
N ALA A 102 -7.31 -6.96 -14.22
CA ALA A 102 -8.00 -7.03 -12.93
C ALA A 102 -8.28 -5.65 -12.36
N VAL A 103 -7.38 -4.69 -12.57
CA VAL A 103 -7.55 -3.31 -12.13
C VAL A 103 -8.71 -2.63 -12.83
N VAL A 104 -8.95 -2.90 -14.11
CA VAL A 104 -10.07 -2.31 -14.87
C VAL A 104 -11.40 -2.48 -14.12
N SER A 105 -11.71 -3.69 -13.67
CA SER A 105 -12.96 -3.95 -12.96
C SER A 105 -13.02 -3.31 -11.58
N ARG A 106 -11.86 -3.11 -10.94
CA ARG A 106 -11.76 -2.49 -9.61
C ARG A 106 -11.83 -0.97 -9.65
N ILE A 107 -11.37 -0.35 -10.76
CA ILE A 107 -11.41 1.10 -10.96
C ILE A 107 -12.82 1.58 -11.27
N LYS A 108 -13.63 0.80 -11.99
CA LYS A 108 -15.01 1.14 -12.28
C LYS A 108 -15.79 1.41 -11.00
N GLY A 109 -16.23 2.66 -10.78
CA GLY A 109 -16.91 3.10 -9.57
C GLY A 109 -15.98 3.55 -8.44
N SER A 110 -14.67 3.57 -8.66
CA SER A 110 -13.68 4.08 -7.71
C SER A 110 -13.52 5.60 -7.84
N LYS A 111 -13.46 6.32 -6.70
CA LYS A 111 -13.21 7.77 -6.65
C LYS A 111 -11.73 8.08 -6.36
N ARG A 112 -10.81 7.33 -6.96
CA ARG A 112 -9.37 7.51 -6.71
C ARG A 112 -8.81 8.63 -7.58
N PRO A 113 -8.26 9.73 -6.99
CA PRO A 113 -7.89 10.93 -7.74
C PRO A 113 -6.75 10.75 -8.75
N LEU A 114 -5.86 9.77 -8.53
CA LEU A 114 -4.71 9.53 -9.42
C LEU A 114 -5.03 8.65 -10.63
N LEU A 115 -6.30 8.27 -10.83
CA LEU A 115 -6.75 7.41 -11.93
C LEU A 115 -7.75 8.11 -12.85
N THR A 116 -7.63 9.44 -13.01
CA THR A 116 -8.54 10.25 -13.85
C THR A 116 -8.55 9.83 -15.31
N ASP A 117 -7.41 9.37 -15.84
CA ASP A 117 -7.26 8.91 -17.23
C ASP A 117 -7.32 7.38 -17.38
N GLY A 118 -7.76 6.69 -16.33
CA GLY A 118 -8.01 5.26 -16.37
C GLY A 118 -6.78 4.36 -16.27
N VAL A 119 -6.85 3.21 -16.95
CA VAL A 119 -5.86 2.13 -16.82
C VAL A 119 -4.50 2.49 -17.39
N SER A 120 -4.43 3.29 -18.46
CA SER A 120 -3.13 3.68 -19.04
C SER A 120 -2.31 4.52 -18.07
N THR A 121 -2.92 5.47 -17.37
CA THR A 121 -2.26 6.27 -16.33
C THR A 121 -1.83 5.40 -15.15
N TRP A 122 -2.68 4.47 -14.72
CA TRP A 122 -2.32 3.51 -13.68
C TRP A 122 -1.10 2.68 -14.06
N ALA A 123 -1.06 2.17 -15.30
CA ALA A 123 0.06 1.38 -15.82
C ALA A 123 1.37 2.19 -15.88
N GLU A 124 1.30 3.44 -16.30
CA GLU A 124 2.45 4.35 -16.31
C GLU A 124 2.99 4.62 -14.90
N ILE A 125 2.10 4.88 -13.95
CA ILE A 125 2.47 5.08 -12.55
C ILE A 125 3.13 3.82 -11.98
N LEU A 126 2.54 2.64 -12.21
CA LEU A 126 3.12 1.37 -11.78
C LEU A 126 4.52 1.17 -12.36
N GLU A 127 4.68 1.38 -13.67
CA GLU A 127 5.96 1.16 -14.34
C GLU A 127 7.05 2.10 -13.79
N SER A 128 6.71 3.35 -13.48
CA SER A 128 7.65 4.31 -12.89
C SER A 128 8.10 3.92 -11.48
N ARG A 129 7.33 3.08 -10.77
CA ARG A 129 7.57 2.66 -9.38
C ARG A 129 8.05 1.21 -9.25
N ARG A 130 7.91 0.42 -10.30
CA ARG A 130 8.15 -1.04 -10.28
C ARG A 130 9.51 -1.42 -9.69
N ALA A 131 10.58 -0.77 -10.15
CA ALA A 131 11.93 -1.06 -9.67
C ALA A 131 12.08 -0.82 -8.16
N ILE A 132 11.44 0.22 -7.64
CA ILE A 132 11.45 0.54 -6.20
C ILE A 132 10.66 -0.51 -5.43
N TYR A 133 9.45 -0.86 -5.89
CA TYR A 133 8.65 -1.91 -5.27
C TYR A 133 9.41 -3.23 -5.18
N GLU A 134 10.00 -3.68 -6.28
CA GLU A 134 10.72 -4.95 -6.34
C GLU A 134 11.96 -4.97 -5.44
N ARG A 135 12.68 -3.85 -5.38
CA ARG A 135 13.86 -3.72 -4.52
C ARG A 135 13.51 -3.77 -3.03
N LEU A 136 12.40 -3.16 -2.63
CA LEU A 136 11.96 -3.11 -1.23
C LEU A 136 11.27 -4.38 -0.77
N ALA A 137 10.71 -5.16 -1.69
CA ALA A 137 9.91 -6.33 -1.36
C ALA A 137 10.76 -7.46 -0.77
N THR A 138 10.31 -8.01 0.35
CA THR A 138 10.83 -9.28 0.86
C THR A 138 10.20 -10.45 0.09
N ARG A 139 8.90 -10.34 -0.22
CA ARG A 139 8.15 -11.33 -1.00
C ARG A 139 6.99 -10.66 -1.75
N THR A 140 6.57 -11.26 -2.86
CA THR A 140 5.51 -10.71 -3.74
C THR A 140 4.33 -11.67 -3.86
N TRP A 141 3.11 -11.10 -3.84
CA TRP A 141 1.86 -11.81 -4.11
C TRP A 141 1.05 -11.05 -5.16
N ASP A 142 0.33 -11.80 -6.00
CA ASP A 142 -0.54 -11.25 -7.03
C ASP A 142 -2.01 -11.53 -6.66
N THR A 143 -2.83 -10.49 -6.64
CA THR A 143 -4.25 -10.58 -6.26
C THR A 143 -5.20 -10.62 -7.45
N SER A 144 -4.69 -10.75 -8.68
CA SER A 144 -5.49 -10.64 -9.91
C SER A 144 -6.61 -11.68 -10.01
N SER A 145 -6.34 -12.92 -9.63
CA SER A 145 -7.24 -14.05 -9.85
C SER A 145 -7.43 -14.99 -8.67
N ARG A 146 -6.78 -14.72 -7.55
CA ARG A 146 -6.83 -15.58 -6.37
C ARG A 146 -7.72 -14.96 -5.28
N PRO A 147 -8.45 -15.78 -4.48
CA PRO A 147 -9.19 -15.28 -3.34
C PRO A 147 -8.29 -14.57 -2.33
N LEU A 148 -8.74 -13.41 -1.85
CA LEU A 148 -7.96 -12.63 -0.88
C LEU A 148 -7.71 -13.40 0.43
N ASP A 149 -8.64 -14.26 0.85
CA ASP A 149 -8.47 -15.07 2.07
C ASP A 149 -7.31 -16.05 1.96
N ALA A 150 -7.13 -16.69 0.80
CA ALA A 150 -6.00 -17.58 0.57
C ALA A 150 -4.67 -16.83 0.64
N ILE A 151 -4.60 -15.67 0.00
CA ILE A 151 -3.41 -14.82 0.01
C ILE A 151 -3.12 -14.30 1.43
N ALA A 152 -4.16 -13.88 2.15
CA ALA A 152 -4.01 -13.42 3.53
C ALA A 152 -3.46 -14.52 4.46
N ASN A 153 -3.89 -15.78 4.27
CA ASN A 153 -3.35 -16.91 5.00
C ASN A 153 -1.86 -17.09 4.71
N GLU A 154 -1.48 -17.11 3.44
CA GLU A 154 -0.07 -17.25 3.04
C GLU A 154 0.82 -16.16 3.62
N ILE A 155 0.36 -14.90 3.58
CA ILE A 155 1.13 -13.78 4.12
C ILE A 155 1.23 -13.88 5.65
N ALA A 156 0.16 -14.26 6.34
CA ALA A 156 0.18 -14.44 7.79
C ALA A 156 1.13 -15.57 8.20
N ASP A 157 1.10 -16.70 7.49
CA ASP A 157 2.01 -17.83 7.73
C ASP A 157 3.47 -17.43 7.48
N TRP A 158 3.74 -16.74 6.38
CA TRP A 158 5.06 -16.20 6.08
C TRP A 158 5.53 -15.23 7.16
N ALA A 159 4.65 -14.37 7.65
CA ALA A 159 4.97 -13.40 8.70
C ALA A 159 5.37 -14.07 10.02
N GLN A 160 4.74 -15.21 10.34
CA GLN A 160 5.01 -15.95 11.56
C GLN A 160 6.25 -16.86 11.45
N ASN A 161 6.41 -17.51 10.30
CA ASN A 161 7.40 -18.59 10.14
C ASN A 161 8.69 -18.16 9.44
N GLY A 162 8.69 -17.00 8.79
CA GLY A 162 9.89 -16.44 8.18
C GLY A 162 10.37 -17.11 6.89
N ASN A 163 9.56 -17.96 6.26
CA ASN A 163 9.88 -18.66 5.01
C ASN A 163 9.09 -18.14 3.82
#